data_d16ddeb193262303b899d9ca40637903
#
_entry.id   d16ddeb193262303b899d9ca40637903
#
_cell.length_a   1.000
_cell.length_b   1.000
_cell.length_c   1.000
_cell.angle_alpha   90.00
_cell.angle_beta   90.00
_cell.angle_gamma   90.00
#
_symmetry.space_group_name_H-M   'P 1'
#
loop_
_entity.id
_entity.type
_entity.pdbx_description
1 polymer ?
#
loop_
_entity_poly.entity_id
_entity_poly.type
_entity_poly.pdbx_seq_one_letter_code
_entity_poly.pdbx_strand_id
1 'polypeptide(L)'
;MNGRWLPYCGIPSEQVDESEGYGLYILTGSTVVDEDSIMHSGTGRIHRMLMRPMSLYESGESNGQISIMDLFDNPDININNCESSLTINDLIFAACCGGWPDSLNQKTREDKLFVAYNYLENICNTDVCC
;
A
#
# COMPACT_ATOMS: atom_id res chain seq x y z
N MET A 1 0.12 -27.03 -27.62
CA MET A 1 0.68 -26.53 -26.39
C MET A 1 -0.08 -25.23 -26.04
N ASN A 2 -1.12 -25.31 -25.25
CA ASN A 2 -1.85 -24.12 -24.81
C ASN A 2 -1.19 -23.62 -23.54
N GLY A 3 -0.18 -22.73 -23.69
CA GLY A 3 0.46 -22.07 -22.57
C GLY A 3 -0.60 -21.32 -21.76
N ARG A 4 -0.73 -21.68 -20.51
CA ARG A 4 -1.70 -21.09 -19.58
C ARG A 4 -1.06 -19.85 -18.97
N TRP A 5 -1.50 -18.68 -19.40
CA TRP A 5 -1.05 -17.41 -18.83
C TRP A 5 -1.75 -17.14 -17.51
N LEU A 6 -1.02 -16.63 -16.54
CA LEU A 6 -1.65 -16.01 -15.37
C LEU A 6 -2.38 -14.75 -15.86
N PRO A 7 -3.66 -14.59 -15.59
CA PRO A 7 -4.53 -13.65 -16.33
C PRO A 7 -4.13 -12.18 -16.28
N TYR A 8 -3.13 -11.79 -15.52
CA TYR A 8 -2.76 -10.38 -15.38
C TYR A 8 -1.25 -10.09 -15.32
N CYS A 9 -0.37 -11.07 -15.48
CA CYS A 9 1.07 -10.80 -15.30
C CYS A 9 1.94 -11.16 -16.52
N GLY A 10 1.39 -11.75 -17.57
CA GLY A 10 2.17 -12.13 -18.76
C GLY A 10 3.22 -13.24 -18.54
N ILE A 11 3.30 -13.81 -17.34
CA ILE A 11 4.21 -14.92 -17.02
C ILE A 11 3.48 -16.25 -17.22
N PRO A 12 4.00 -17.20 -18.00
CA PRO A 12 3.41 -18.53 -18.15
C PRO A 12 3.35 -19.22 -16.78
N SER A 13 2.19 -19.80 -16.44
CA SER A 13 2.02 -20.51 -15.17
C SER A 13 2.98 -21.70 -15.02
N GLU A 14 3.30 -22.35 -16.13
CA GLU A 14 4.27 -23.45 -16.20
C GLU A 14 5.65 -23.01 -15.72
N GLN A 15 6.10 -21.82 -16.09
CA GLN A 15 7.40 -21.29 -15.68
C GLN A 15 7.47 -21.02 -14.17
N VAL A 16 6.36 -20.63 -13.56
CA VAL A 16 6.26 -20.45 -12.10
C VAL A 16 6.23 -21.79 -11.38
N ASP A 17 5.52 -22.79 -11.95
CA ASP A 17 5.37 -24.11 -11.37
C ASP A 17 6.66 -24.95 -11.44
N GLU A 18 7.49 -24.74 -12.47
CA GLU A 18 8.78 -25.43 -12.66
C GLU A 18 9.91 -24.80 -11.83
N SER A 19 9.71 -23.60 -11.27
CA SER A 19 10.73 -22.93 -10.46
C SER A 19 10.79 -23.53 -9.05
N GLU A 20 11.97 -23.97 -8.64
CA GLU A 20 12.20 -24.42 -7.27
C GLU A 20 12.45 -23.21 -6.35
N GLY A 21 11.70 -23.11 -5.25
CA GLY A 21 11.86 -22.09 -4.21
C GLY A 21 10.62 -21.22 -3.98
N TYR A 22 10.69 -20.42 -2.91
CA TYR A 22 9.63 -19.48 -2.52
C TYR A 22 10.07 -18.04 -2.76
N GLY A 23 9.11 -17.15 -3.07
CA GLY A 23 9.38 -15.72 -3.18
C GLY A 23 10.15 -15.31 -4.42
N LEU A 24 10.14 -16.12 -5.48
CA LEU A 24 10.86 -15.85 -6.72
C LEU A 24 10.21 -14.75 -7.57
N TYR A 25 8.90 -14.54 -7.39
CA TYR A 25 8.12 -13.59 -8.18
C TYR A 25 7.29 -12.69 -7.28
N ILE A 26 7.27 -11.41 -7.61
CA ILE A 26 6.37 -10.41 -7.01
C ILE A 26 5.47 -9.92 -8.13
N LEU A 27 4.16 -10.20 -7.99
CA LEU A 27 3.14 -9.73 -8.93
C LEU A 27 2.41 -8.55 -8.30
N THR A 28 2.33 -7.45 -9.02
CA THR A 28 1.66 -6.23 -8.55
C THR A 28 0.51 -5.88 -9.49
N GLY A 29 -0.56 -5.34 -8.95
CA GLY A 29 -1.69 -4.86 -9.72
C GLY A 29 -2.54 -3.90 -8.88
N SER A 30 -3.15 -2.92 -9.54
CA SER A 30 -4.06 -1.95 -8.93
C SER A 30 -5.53 -2.39 -8.96
N THR A 31 -5.83 -3.47 -9.69
CA THR A 31 -7.21 -3.95 -9.88
C THR A 31 -7.56 -4.96 -8.81
N VAL A 32 -8.75 -4.82 -8.23
CA VAL A 32 -9.36 -5.87 -7.42
C VAL A 32 -9.73 -7.00 -8.38
N VAL A 33 -9.10 -8.15 -8.19
CA VAL A 33 -9.41 -9.33 -8.99
C VAL A 33 -10.74 -9.88 -8.50
N ASP A 34 -11.69 -10.02 -9.41
CA ASP A 34 -12.95 -10.72 -9.13
C ASP A 34 -12.62 -12.18 -8.81
N GLU A 35 -12.89 -12.61 -7.58
CA GLU A 35 -12.55 -13.97 -7.11
C GLU A 35 -13.30 -15.04 -7.90
N ASP A 36 -14.47 -14.74 -8.42
CA ASP A 36 -15.27 -15.66 -9.24
C ASP A 36 -14.64 -15.89 -10.63
N SER A 37 -13.79 -14.99 -11.10
CA SER A 37 -13.07 -15.10 -12.37
C SER A 37 -11.78 -15.92 -12.28
N ILE A 38 -11.34 -16.26 -11.08
CA ILE A 38 -10.07 -16.97 -10.85
C ILE A 38 -10.30 -18.48 -10.95
N MET A 39 -9.91 -19.07 -12.06
CA MET A 39 -10.00 -20.52 -12.26
C MET A 39 -9.14 -21.35 -11.29
N HIS A 40 -8.08 -20.75 -10.71
CA HIS A 40 -7.19 -21.39 -9.73
C HIS A 40 -6.77 -20.38 -8.67
N SER A 41 -7.08 -20.67 -7.42
CA SER A 41 -6.78 -19.79 -6.27
C SER A 41 -5.27 -19.61 -6.00
N GLY A 42 -4.41 -20.47 -6.57
CA GLY A 42 -2.98 -20.50 -6.23
C GLY A 42 -2.71 -20.86 -4.77
N THR A 43 -3.66 -21.53 -4.11
CA THR A 43 -3.55 -21.91 -2.69
C THR A 43 -2.26 -22.67 -2.42
N GLY A 44 -1.50 -22.20 -1.43
CA GLY A 44 -0.20 -22.77 -1.03
C GLY A 44 1.01 -22.29 -1.84
N ARG A 45 0.80 -21.53 -2.93
CA ARG A 45 1.88 -21.02 -3.81
C ARG A 45 1.92 -19.50 -3.90
N ILE A 46 0.77 -18.83 -3.71
CA ILE A 46 0.62 -17.37 -3.82
C ILE A 46 0.24 -16.82 -2.47
N HIS A 47 1.07 -15.93 -1.94
CA HIS A 47 0.74 -15.11 -0.80
C HIS A 47 0.21 -13.75 -1.29
N ARG A 48 -1.02 -13.42 -0.91
CA ARG A 48 -1.63 -12.13 -1.28
C ARG A 48 -1.37 -11.11 -0.18
N MET A 49 -0.85 -9.96 -0.56
CA MET A 49 -0.60 -8.85 0.34
C MET A 49 -1.30 -7.61 -0.20
N LEU A 50 -2.16 -7.01 0.63
CA LEU A 50 -2.76 -5.73 0.31
C LEU A 50 -1.77 -4.61 0.65
N MET A 51 -1.33 -3.87 -0.35
CA MET A 51 -0.56 -2.65 -0.13
C MET A 51 -1.52 -1.53 0.30
N ARG A 52 -1.18 -0.89 1.41
CA ARG A 52 -1.90 0.27 1.92
C ARG A 52 -1.08 1.54 1.68
N PRO A 53 -1.71 2.72 1.72
CA PRO A 53 -0.97 3.98 1.79
C PRO A 53 0.02 3.95 2.96
N MET A 54 1.13 4.67 2.81
CA MET A 54 2.16 4.74 3.84
C MET A 54 1.61 5.35 5.13
N SER A 55 1.99 4.78 6.25
CA SER A 55 1.73 5.34 7.57
C SER A 55 2.69 6.49 7.87
N LEU A 56 2.38 7.30 8.88
CA LEU A 56 3.29 8.36 9.35
C LEU A 56 4.64 7.81 9.87
N TYR A 57 4.66 6.56 10.30
CA TYR A 57 5.90 5.89 10.71
C TYR A 57 6.77 5.55 9.50
N GLU A 58 6.19 5.01 8.44
CA GLU A 58 6.90 4.68 7.20
C GLU A 58 7.38 5.93 6.45
N SER A 59 6.65 7.05 6.55
CA SER A 59 7.07 8.35 6.01
C SER A 59 8.13 9.07 6.86
N GLY A 60 8.46 8.53 8.04
CA GLY A 60 9.44 9.10 8.96
C GLY A 60 8.92 10.29 9.78
N GLU A 61 7.64 10.57 9.75
CA GLU A 61 6.98 11.65 10.49
C GLU A 61 6.59 11.25 11.92
N SER A 62 6.38 9.95 12.16
CA SER A 62 6.17 9.40 13.50
C SER A 62 7.42 8.71 14.01
N ASN A 63 7.74 8.90 15.28
CA ASN A 63 8.86 8.24 15.95
C ASN A 63 8.55 6.81 16.41
N GLY A 64 7.30 6.35 16.29
CA GLY A 64 6.88 5.01 16.67
C GLY A 64 6.91 4.71 18.17
N GLN A 65 6.93 5.74 19.03
CA GLN A 65 6.96 5.53 20.51
C GLN A 65 5.72 4.81 21.04
N ILE A 66 4.61 4.89 20.31
CA ILE A 66 3.36 4.22 20.66
C ILE A 66 2.90 3.40 19.44
N SER A 67 2.66 2.13 19.66
CA SER A 67 2.02 1.24 18.69
C SER A 67 0.61 0.89 19.19
N ILE A 68 -0.33 0.78 18.27
CA ILE A 68 -1.69 0.30 18.60
C ILE A 68 -1.62 -1.10 19.20
N MET A 69 -0.70 -1.95 18.69
CA MET A 69 -0.51 -3.30 19.21
C MET A 69 -0.06 -3.29 20.66
N ASP A 70 0.91 -2.43 20.99
CA ASP A 70 1.39 -2.30 22.39
C ASP A 70 0.27 -1.85 23.34
N LEU A 71 -0.66 -1.00 22.85
CA LEU A 71 -1.83 -0.57 23.64
C LEU A 71 -2.82 -1.72 23.86
N PHE A 72 -2.96 -2.65 22.92
CA PHE A 72 -3.79 -3.84 23.10
C PHE A 72 -3.14 -4.86 24.04
N ASP A 73 -1.84 -5.05 23.92
CA ASP A 73 -1.10 -6.03 24.72
C ASP A 73 -0.87 -5.54 26.15
N ASN A 74 -0.74 -4.24 26.34
CA ASN A 74 -0.54 -3.60 27.64
C ASN A 74 -1.38 -2.31 27.79
N PRO A 75 -2.67 -2.43 28.16
CA PRO A 75 -3.57 -1.30 28.29
C PRO A 75 -3.14 -0.24 29.34
N ASP A 76 -2.30 -0.65 30.29
CA ASP A 76 -1.80 0.22 31.37
C ASP A 76 -0.49 0.95 31.00
N ILE A 77 -0.06 0.88 29.73
CA ILE A 77 1.15 1.57 29.29
C ILE A 77 1.04 3.08 29.54
N ASN A 78 2.07 3.65 30.15
CA ASN A 78 2.09 5.08 30.44
C ASN A 78 2.51 5.87 29.20
N ILE A 79 1.55 6.55 28.58
CA ILE A 79 1.75 7.37 27.38
C ILE A 79 2.04 8.84 27.65
N ASN A 80 2.06 9.25 28.94
CA ASN A 80 2.16 10.68 29.32
C ASN A 80 3.50 11.34 28.91
N ASN A 81 4.53 10.55 28.65
CA ASN A 81 5.86 11.04 28.25
C ASN A 81 6.12 10.86 26.74
N CYS A 82 5.11 10.48 25.96
CA CYS A 82 5.27 10.33 24.53
C CYS A 82 5.03 11.68 23.85
N GLU A 83 6.03 12.13 23.10
CA GLU A 83 5.98 13.41 22.41
C GLU A 83 6.01 13.16 20.89
N SER A 84 5.23 13.96 20.18
CA SER A 84 5.28 14.02 18.72
C SER A 84 5.98 15.30 18.26
N SER A 85 6.85 15.19 17.28
CA SER A 85 7.43 16.35 16.60
C SER A 85 6.46 17.04 15.64
N LEU A 86 5.36 16.34 15.29
CA LEU A 86 4.33 16.87 14.40
C LEU A 86 3.43 17.87 15.13
N THR A 87 3.29 19.06 14.57
CA THR A 87 2.22 19.97 14.95
C THR A 87 0.88 19.50 14.37
N ILE A 88 -0.23 20.03 14.91
CA ILE A 88 -1.57 19.76 14.35
C ILE A 88 -1.64 20.19 12.88
N ASN A 89 -1.02 21.31 12.51
CA ASN A 89 -0.99 21.78 11.12
C ASN A 89 -0.20 20.84 10.21
N ASP A 90 0.89 20.23 10.70
CA ASP A 90 1.65 19.24 9.93
C ASP A 90 0.87 17.95 9.77
N LEU A 91 0.15 17.52 10.80
CA LEU A 91 -0.73 16.35 10.72
C LEU A 91 -1.87 16.55 9.70
N ILE A 92 -2.52 17.72 9.72
CA ILE A 92 -3.54 18.06 8.72
C ILE A 92 -2.93 18.08 7.32
N PHE A 93 -1.74 18.66 7.17
CA PHE A 93 -1.05 18.69 5.89
C PHE A 93 -0.71 17.27 5.40
N ALA A 94 -0.16 16.41 6.25
CA ALA A 94 0.13 15.01 5.93
C ALA A 94 -1.13 14.26 5.51
N ALA A 95 -2.25 14.48 6.20
CA ALA A 95 -3.54 13.90 5.83
C ALA A 95 -4.02 14.36 4.44
N CYS A 96 -3.80 15.63 4.09
CA CYS A 96 -4.16 16.16 2.76
C CYS A 96 -3.24 15.63 1.65
N CYS A 97 -1.96 15.40 1.93
CA CYS A 97 -1.01 14.83 0.97
C CYS A 97 -1.25 13.34 0.72
N GLY A 98 -1.88 12.64 1.66
CA GLY A 98 -2.04 11.20 1.63
C GLY A 98 -0.73 10.43 1.82
N GLY A 99 -0.82 9.12 1.90
CA GLY A 99 0.35 8.23 2.12
C GLY A 99 1.00 7.77 0.83
N TRP A 100 1.22 8.66 -0.13
CA TRP A 100 1.83 8.34 -1.42
C TRP A 100 3.35 8.51 -1.37
N PRO A 101 4.14 7.46 -1.72
CA PRO A 101 5.61 7.58 -1.76
C PRO A 101 6.11 8.73 -2.64
N ASP A 102 5.41 9.01 -3.74
CA ASP A 102 5.80 10.08 -4.66
C ASP A 102 5.69 11.47 -4.02
N SER A 103 4.72 11.67 -3.13
CA SER A 103 4.59 12.94 -2.40
C SER A 103 5.79 13.21 -1.49
N LEU A 104 6.45 12.17 -0.95
CA LEU A 104 7.63 12.34 -0.10
C LEU A 104 8.85 12.83 -0.88
N ASN A 105 8.95 12.49 -2.16
CA ASN A 105 10.05 12.89 -3.03
C ASN A 105 9.95 14.36 -3.46
N GLN A 106 8.80 15.00 -3.26
CA GLN A 106 8.60 16.39 -3.62
C GLN A 106 9.27 17.34 -2.62
N LYS A 107 9.81 18.46 -3.14
CA LYS A 107 10.59 19.40 -2.35
C LYS A 107 9.74 20.46 -1.66
N THR A 108 8.63 20.86 -2.27
CA THR A 108 7.76 21.91 -1.73
C THR A 108 6.45 21.32 -1.19
N ARG A 109 5.79 22.06 -0.31
CA ARG A 109 4.47 21.66 0.22
C ARG A 109 3.41 21.69 -0.88
N GLU A 110 3.52 22.63 -1.79
CA GLU A 110 2.62 22.76 -2.95
C GLU A 110 2.74 21.57 -3.88
N ASP A 111 3.97 21.12 -4.19
CA ASP A 111 4.19 19.96 -5.06
C ASP A 111 3.66 18.68 -4.42
N LYS A 112 3.81 18.52 -3.10
CA LYS A 112 3.24 17.38 -2.36
C LYS A 112 1.73 17.31 -2.46
N LEU A 113 1.05 18.44 -2.28
CA LEU A 113 -0.41 18.51 -2.43
C LEU A 113 -0.84 18.29 -3.88
N PHE A 114 -0.05 18.75 -4.85
CA PHE A 114 -0.33 18.56 -6.26
C PHE A 114 -0.36 17.08 -6.66
N VAL A 115 0.51 16.23 -6.09
CA VAL A 115 0.48 14.78 -6.30
C VAL A 115 -0.87 14.21 -5.87
N ALA A 116 -1.33 14.54 -4.66
CA ALA A 116 -2.60 14.07 -4.14
C ALA A 116 -3.80 14.58 -4.96
N TYR A 117 -3.77 15.85 -5.36
CA TYR A 117 -4.81 16.46 -6.19
C TYR A 117 -4.91 15.78 -7.55
N ASN A 118 -3.79 15.59 -8.25
CA ASN A 118 -3.77 14.90 -9.54
C ASN A 118 -4.31 13.47 -9.44
N TYR A 119 -3.97 12.77 -8.38
CA TYR A 119 -4.48 11.42 -8.17
C TYR A 119 -6.01 11.43 -8.03
N LEU A 120 -6.54 12.33 -7.20
CA LEU A 120 -7.97 12.49 -7.01
C LEU A 120 -8.69 12.86 -8.32
N GLU A 121 -8.12 13.81 -9.07
CA GLU A 121 -8.67 14.23 -10.36
C GLU A 121 -8.71 13.08 -11.37
N ASN A 122 -7.65 12.28 -11.43
CA ASN A 122 -7.60 11.11 -12.32
C ASN A 122 -8.65 10.06 -11.94
N ILE A 123 -8.84 9.77 -10.65
CA ILE A 123 -9.91 8.87 -10.21
C ILE A 123 -11.28 9.42 -10.62
N CYS A 124 -11.55 10.69 -10.34
CA CYS A 124 -12.84 11.30 -10.67
C CYS A 124 -13.14 11.28 -12.17
N ASN A 125 -12.12 11.46 -13.00
CA ASN A 125 -12.30 11.55 -14.45
C ASN A 125 -12.29 10.19 -15.16
N THR A 126 -11.69 9.17 -14.57
CA THR A 126 -11.46 7.87 -15.22
C THR A 126 -12.32 6.76 -14.62
N ASP A 127 -12.41 6.71 -13.30
CA ASP A 127 -13.02 5.57 -12.59
C ASP A 127 -14.46 5.82 -12.15
N VAL A 128 -14.89 7.08 -12.08
CA VAL A 128 -16.25 7.45 -11.60
C VAL A 128 -17.21 7.79 -12.74
N CYS A 129 -16.74 7.95 -13.97
CA CYS A 129 -17.58 8.15 -15.15
C CYS A 129 -18.06 6.80 -15.71
N CYS A 130 -18.95 6.13 -15.01
CA CYS A 130 -19.76 5.02 -15.50
C CYS A 130 -21.24 5.33 -15.31
#